data_bdfe9cee23817474544c54f3841b5997
#
_entry.id   bdfe9cee23817474544c54f3841b5997
#
_cell.length_a   1.000
_cell.length_b   1.000
_cell.length_c   1.000
_cell.angle_alpha   90.00
_cell.angle_beta   90.00
_cell.angle_gamma   90.00
#
_symmetry.space_group_name_H-M   'P 1'
#
loop_
_entity.id
_entity.type
_entity.pdbx_description
1 polymer ?
#
loop_
_entity_poly.entity_id
_entity_poly.type
_entity_poly.pdbx_seq_one_letter_code
_entity_poly.pdbx_strand_id
1 'polypeptide(L)'
;MLKENISLTQLAAVIFNFQIGSTIVIGLGLKAKEDAWIVLLIALGLGIIITLFFIYMMTLAPGKNLFEMFEYCFTRPVAIGLSFVYATYFFYYSCSIIRDFGELIASTVLPITPIEVSTIMLVIVMGYIMYMGLEVLARTAEIFTPYAFIFILLLFIFLYAGNNFDFSNIRPILKDGFRPLWSIIFPYEIVRPYGQLIILTYILSNVSNAKYSKKIIIYSVLISSLLLLVTSLMIVLSLGHDIALRSNFALLSAARLVSIGNSLQRIDAIVVFCMMLGTLVKSCIYIYGGLKALEYIFNQTFRYFAFPMVCVVGVFTTLIARNYSDHMNEGLQSNPYLLHIPLQFGLPSLMVLIMMIKHWNKSNTRKKVNRDYSEHGS
;
A
#
# COMPACT_ATOMS: atom_id res chain seq x y z
N MET A 1 -13.01 -22.52 14.10
CA MET A 1 -12.78 -21.23 13.44
C MET A 1 -12.99 -21.40 11.95
N LEU A 2 -13.84 -20.62 11.31
CA LEU A 2 -13.93 -20.58 9.83
C LEU A 2 -12.60 -20.04 9.31
N LYS A 3 -11.89 -20.86 8.54
CA LYS A 3 -10.62 -20.47 7.92
C LYS A 3 -10.96 -19.45 6.84
N GLU A 4 -10.50 -18.23 6.98
CA GLU A 4 -10.64 -17.21 5.93
C GLU A 4 -9.94 -17.70 4.67
N ASN A 5 -10.62 -17.61 3.54
CA ASN A 5 -10.09 -18.11 2.29
C ASN A 5 -10.42 -17.16 1.15
N ILE A 6 -9.38 -16.59 0.53
CA ILE A 6 -9.54 -15.67 -0.60
C ILE A 6 -9.11 -16.33 -1.91
N SER A 7 -9.85 -16.04 -2.98
CA SER A 7 -9.53 -16.49 -4.34
C SER A 7 -8.34 -15.73 -4.93
N LEU A 8 -7.81 -16.20 -6.05
CA LEU A 8 -6.73 -15.51 -6.76
C LEU A 8 -7.20 -14.17 -7.36
N THR A 9 -8.45 -14.07 -7.81
CA THR A 9 -9.05 -12.83 -8.31
C THR A 9 -9.19 -11.80 -7.19
N GLN A 10 -9.65 -12.24 -6.03
CA GLN A 10 -9.74 -11.43 -4.82
C GLN A 10 -8.36 -10.93 -4.36
N LEU A 11 -7.35 -11.80 -4.38
CA LEU A 11 -5.97 -11.41 -4.09
C LEU A 11 -5.48 -10.32 -5.06
N ALA A 12 -5.74 -10.50 -6.36
CA ALA A 12 -5.37 -9.50 -7.38
C ALA A 12 -6.03 -8.16 -7.10
N ALA A 13 -7.33 -8.16 -6.81
CA ALA A 13 -8.10 -6.96 -6.50
C ALA A 13 -7.61 -6.27 -5.22
N VAL A 14 -7.30 -7.03 -4.16
CA VAL A 14 -6.74 -6.50 -2.92
C VAL A 14 -5.40 -5.80 -3.18
N ILE A 15 -4.47 -6.45 -3.88
CA ILE A 15 -3.14 -5.86 -4.17
C ILE A 15 -3.30 -4.61 -5.05
N PHE A 16 -4.14 -4.67 -6.07
CA PHE A 16 -4.40 -3.56 -6.97
C PHE A 16 -4.95 -2.34 -6.20
N ASN A 17 -6.06 -2.50 -5.47
CA ASN A 17 -6.66 -1.40 -4.71
C ASN A 17 -5.74 -0.90 -3.58
N PHE A 18 -4.96 -1.79 -2.97
CA PHE A 18 -3.98 -1.42 -1.95
C PHE A 18 -2.88 -0.51 -2.52
N GLN A 19 -2.33 -0.81 -3.68
CA GLN A 19 -1.30 0.01 -4.29
C GLN A 19 -1.82 1.35 -4.80
N ILE A 20 -2.99 1.34 -5.44
CA ILE A 20 -3.61 2.58 -5.92
C ILE A 20 -4.03 3.44 -4.73
N GLY A 21 -4.87 2.93 -3.85
CA GLY A 21 -5.34 3.54 -2.60
C GLY A 21 -5.43 5.07 -2.64
N SER A 22 -4.92 5.73 -1.61
CA SER A 22 -4.75 7.19 -1.56
C SER A 22 -3.64 7.70 -2.50
N THR A 23 -2.74 6.83 -2.92
CA THR A 23 -1.52 7.16 -3.68
C THR A 23 -1.84 7.80 -5.03
N ILE A 24 -2.90 7.34 -5.70
CA ILE A 24 -3.29 7.81 -7.03
C ILE A 24 -3.72 9.28 -7.05
N VAL A 25 -4.33 9.76 -5.98
CA VAL A 25 -4.89 11.13 -5.90
C VAL A 25 -3.81 12.15 -5.53
N ILE A 26 -2.86 11.74 -4.68
CA ILE A 26 -1.73 12.59 -4.28
C ILE A 26 -0.75 12.76 -5.45
N GLY A 27 -0.56 11.71 -6.25
CA GLY A 27 0.43 11.65 -7.33
C GLY A 27 1.79 11.16 -6.86
N LEU A 28 2.47 10.41 -7.70
CA LEU A 28 3.82 9.90 -7.47
C LEU A 28 4.82 10.56 -8.40
N GLY A 29 6.09 10.60 -8.00
CA GLY A 29 7.19 11.08 -8.82
C GLY A 29 7.19 12.59 -9.09
N LEU A 30 6.19 13.35 -8.61
CA LEU A 30 6.01 14.77 -8.94
C LEU A 30 7.20 15.65 -8.58
N LYS A 31 8.01 15.26 -7.58
CA LYS A 31 9.26 15.94 -7.22
C LYS A 31 10.32 15.89 -8.34
N ALA A 32 10.20 14.95 -9.26
CA ALA A 32 11.08 14.83 -10.43
C ALA A 32 10.66 15.73 -11.60
N LYS A 33 9.61 16.52 -11.42
CA LYS A 33 9.10 17.47 -12.41
C LYS A 33 8.80 16.78 -13.76
N GLU A 34 9.47 17.24 -14.84
CA GLU A 34 9.33 16.72 -16.20
C GLU A 34 9.71 15.24 -16.31
N ASP A 35 10.62 14.75 -15.43
CA ASP A 35 11.16 13.40 -15.40
C ASP A 35 10.35 12.44 -14.49
N ALA A 36 9.18 12.83 -13.99
CA ALA A 36 8.34 12.01 -13.10
C ALA A 36 8.07 10.61 -13.66
N TRP A 37 7.85 10.50 -14.97
CA TRP A 37 7.60 9.22 -15.64
C TRP A 37 8.81 8.29 -15.64
N ILE A 38 10.05 8.85 -15.75
CA ILE A 38 11.30 8.07 -15.68
C ILE A 38 11.47 7.49 -14.29
N VAL A 39 11.27 8.33 -13.26
CA VAL A 39 11.32 7.92 -11.86
C VAL A 39 10.36 6.77 -11.60
N LEU A 40 9.13 6.86 -12.09
CA LEU A 40 8.12 5.81 -11.87
C LEU A 40 8.41 4.52 -12.64
N LEU A 41 8.99 4.59 -13.85
CA LEU A 41 9.43 3.40 -14.59
C LEU A 41 10.54 2.66 -13.84
N ILE A 42 11.50 3.39 -13.30
CA ILE A 42 12.59 2.79 -12.52
C ILE A 42 12.05 2.23 -11.20
N ALA A 43 11.17 2.99 -10.52
CA ALA A 43 10.54 2.54 -9.30
C ALA A 43 9.68 1.28 -9.51
N LEU A 44 9.00 1.13 -10.66
CA LEU A 44 8.29 -0.08 -11.05
C LEU A 44 9.26 -1.28 -11.16
N GLY A 45 10.38 -1.12 -11.84
CA GLY A 45 11.38 -2.18 -11.97
C GLY A 45 11.91 -2.64 -10.61
N LEU A 46 12.30 -1.69 -9.75
CA LEU A 46 12.73 -1.96 -8.37
C LEU A 46 11.58 -2.53 -7.53
N GLY A 47 10.36 -2.07 -7.73
CA GLY A 47 9.16 -2.57 -7.06
C GLY A 47 8.87 -4.04 -7.33
N ILE A 48 9.12 -4.51 -8.56
CA ILE A 48 9.04 -5.94 -8.88
C ILE A 48 10.10 -6.73 -8.10
N ILE A 49 11.33 -6.21 -7.98
CA ILE A 49 12.40 -6.85 -7.21
C ILE A 49 12.00 -6.94 -5.73
N ILE A 50 11.44 -5.88 -5.16
CA ILE A 50 10.95 -5.85 -3.77
C ILE A 50 9.79 -6.84 -3.59
N THR A 51 8.88 -6.93 -4.54
CA THR A 51 7.79 -7.90 -4.53
C THR A 51 8.33 -9.34 -4.52
N LEU A 52 9.32 -9.61 -5.35
CA LEU A 52 9.99 -10.92 -5.38
C LEU A 52 10.72 -11.22 -4.07
N PHE A 53 11.31 -10.21 -3.43
CA PHE A 53 11.92 -10.35 -2.11
C PHE A 53 10.89 -10.78 -1.04
N PHE A 54 9.72 -10.15 -0.95
CA PHE A 54 8.68 -10.58 -0.01
C PHE A 54 8.14 -11.97 -0.31
N ILE A 55 7.94 -12.29 -1.60
CA ILE A 55 7.55 -13.64 -2.00
C ILE A 55 8.62 -14.66 -1.61
N TYR A 56 9.89 -14.36 -1.83
CA TYR A 56 11.01 -15.23 -1.43
C TYR A 56 11.05 -15.44 0.08
N MET A 57 10.90 -14.37 0.87
CA MET A 57 10.81 -14.44 2.32
C MET A 57 9.75 -15.46 2.79
N MET A 58 8.58 -15.49 2.15
CA MET A 58 7.52 -16.44 2.46
C MET A 58 7.84 -17.87 2.04
N THR A 59 8.63 -18.07 0.98
CA THR A 59 9.05 -19.43 0.58
C THR A 59 10.04 -20.06 1.59
N LEU A 60 10.76 -19.25 2.36
CA LEU A 60 11.68 -19.73 3.41
C LEU A 60 10.93 -20.22 4.67
N ALA A 61 9.69 -19.77 4.88
CA ALA A 61 8.86 -20.16 6.02
C ALA A 61 7.42 -20.48 5.57
N PRO A 62 7.20 -21.57 4.81
CA PRO A 62 5.90 -21.86 4.19
C PRO A 62 4.82 -22.07 5.25
N GLY A 63 3.65 -21.46 5.00
CA GLY A 63 2.47 -21.54 5.86
C GLY A 63 2.51 -20.65 7.11
N LYS A 64 3.59 -19.90 7.33
CA LYS A 64 3.71 -18.96 8.46
C LYS A 64 3.36 -17.55 8.01
N ASN A 65 2.61 -16.83 8.84
CA ASN A 65 2.41 -15.39 8.71
C ASN A 65 3.60 -14.61 9.28
N LEU A 66 3.62 -13.28 9.10
CA LEU A 66 4.71 -12.40 9.53
C LEU A 66 5.08 -12.60 11.01
N PHE A 67 4.08 -12.71 11.89
CA PHE A 67 4.27 -12.79 13.34
C PHE A 67 4.81 -14.15 13.77
N GLU A 68 4.36 -15.21 13.14
CA GLU A 68 4.91 -16.56 13.31
C GLU A 68 6.32 -16.68 12.72
N MET A 69 6.66 -15.89 11.68
CA MET A 69 8.03 -15.80 11.17
C MET A 69 8.96 -15.10 12.16
N PHE A 70 8.48 -14.13 12.95
CA PHE A 70 9.28 -13.55 14.03
C PHE A 70 9.65 -14.61 15.06
N GLU A 71 8.70 -15.44 15.49
CA GLU A 71 8.97 -16.53 16.42
C GLU A 71 9.91 -17.59 15.81
N TYR A 72 9.78 -17.84 14.52
CA TYR A 72 10.69 -18.74 13.80
C TYR A 72 12.13 -18.19 13.73
N CYS A 73 12.30 -16.88 13.59
CA CYS A 73 13.63 -16.25 13.51
C CYS A 73 14.25 -15.99 14.88
N PHE A 74 13.44 -15.52 15.82
CA PHE A 74 13.87 -15.07 17.15
C PHE A 74 13.24 -15.91 18.26
N THR A 75 13.45 -15.50 19.50
CA THR A 75 12.76 -16.11 20.66
C THR A 75 11.34 -15.53 20.79
N ARG A 76 10.45 -16.28 21.45
CA ARG A 76 9.05 -15.87 21.62
C ARG A 76 8.87 -14.49 22.29
N PRO A 77 9.62 -14.10 23.36
CA PRO A 77 9.50 -12.74 23.90
C PRO A 77 9.85 -11.65 22.91
N VAL A 78 10.92 -11.85 22.11
CA VAL A 78 11.33 -10.91 21.06
C VAL A 78 10.26 -10.84 19.94
N ALA A 79 9.70 -11.99 19.56
CA ALA A 79 8.62 -12.03 18.56
C ALA A 79 7.37 -11.28 19.02
N ILE A 80 6.99 -11.38 20.30
CA ILE A 80 5.88 -10.61 20.89
C ILE A 80 6.18 -9.10 20.84
N GLY A 81 7.39 -8.69 21.25
CA GLY A 81 7.81 -7.29 21.20
C GLY A 81 7.79 -6.71 19.76
N LEU A 82 8.33 -7.45 18.79
CA LEU A 82 8.29 -7.07 17.37
C LEU A 82 6.87 -7.01 16.83
N SER A 83 6.02 -7.96 17.21
CA SER A 83 4.60 -7.96 16.81
C SER A 83 3.86 -6.75 17.34
N PHE A 84 4.17 -6.29 18.55
CA PHE A 84 3.61 -5.07 19.11
C PHE A 84 4.06 -3.81 18.34
N VAL A 85 5.35 -3.73 17.97
CA VAL A 85 5.89 -2.64 17.13
C VAL A 85 5.18 -2.60 15.78
N TYR A 86 4.99 -3.76 15.13
CA TYR A 86 4.27 -3.82 13.86
C TYR A 86 2.78 -3.54 13.98
N ALA A 87 2.14 -3.95 15.06
CA ALA A 87 0.74 -3.58 15.32
C ALA A 87 0.57 -2.07 15.39
N THR A 88 1.43 -1.40 16.19
CA THR A 88 1.44 0.06 16.31
C THR A 88 1.72 0.73 14.97
N TYR A 89 2.70 0.24 14.21
CA TYR A 89 3.02 0.75 12.88
C TYR A 89 1.84 0.63 11.90
N PHE A 90 1.16 -0.49 11.86
CA PHE A 90 0.04 -0.71 10.96
C PHE A 90 -1.18 0.14 11.34
N PHE A 91 -1.50 0.25 12.62
CA PHE A 91 -2.58 1.13 13.08
C PHE A 91 -2.25 2.61 12.80
N TYR A 92 -1.04 3.06 13.13
CA TYR A 92 -0.58 4.42 12.84
C TYR A 92 -0.72 4.74 11.34
N TYR A 93 -0.27 3.82 10.47
CA TYR A 93 -0.32 4.06 9.03
C TYR A 93 -1.76 4.06 8.49
N SER A 94 -2.64 3.24 9.07
CA SER A 94 -4.07 3.30 8.75
C SER A 94 -4.67 4.67 9.13
N CYS A 95 -4.34 5.21 10.33
CA CYS A 95 -4.78 6.55 10.74
C CYS A 95 -4.31 7.63 9.75
N SER A 96 -3.05 7.55 9.30
CA SER A 96 -2.49 8.49 8.32
C SER A 96 -3.27 8.47 7.00
N ILE A 97 -3.61 7.28 6.47
CA ILE A 97 -4.36 7.14 5.22
C ILE A 97 -5.81 7.66 5.37
N ILE A 98 -6.45 7.39 6.51
CA ILE A 98 -7.81 7.89 6.78
C ILE A 98 -7.79 9.41 6.93
N ARG A 99 -6.73 9.98 7.53
CA ARG A 99 -6.54 11.43 7.62
C ARG A 99 -6.44 12.09 6.26
N ASP A 100 -5.66 11.52 5.32
CA ASP A 100 -5.56 12.01 3.94
C ASP A 100 -6.94 12.11 3.28
N PHE A 101 -7.79 11.10 3.46
CA PHE A 101 -9.16 11.11 2.95
C PHE A 101 -10.03 12.17 3.63
N GLY A 102 -9.96 12.28 4.96
CA GLY A 102 -10.69 13.28 5.71
C GLY A 102 -10.37 14.71 5.26
N GLU A 103 -9.09 15.00 5.02
CA GLU A 103 -8.63 16.30 4.52
C GLU A 103 -9.11 16.56 3.08
N LEU A 104 -9.13 15.53 2.22
CA LEU A 104 -9.72 15.66 0.90
C LEU A 104 -11.19 16.08 0.99
N ILE A 105 -11.99 15.39 1.79
CA ILE A 105 -13.42 15.68 1.95
C ILE A 105 -13.64 17.08 2.52
N ALA A 106 -12.92 17.43 3.60
CA ALA A 106 -13.05 18.73 4.26
C ALA A 106 -12.61 19.89 3.37
N SER A 107 -11.59 19.70 2.52
CA SER A 107 -11.08 20.77 1.65
C SER A 107 -11.85 20.92 0.32
N THR A 108 -12.64 19.91 -0.07
CA THR A 108 -13.16 19.86 -1.45
C THR A 108 -14.67 19.63 -1.57
N VAL A 109 -15.23 18.71 -0.77
CA VAL A 109 -16.62 18.26 -0.89
C VAL A 109 -17.52 18.86 0.17
N LEU A 110 -17.07 18.83 1.41
CA LEU A 110 -17.82 19.25 2.60
C LEU A 110 -17.03 20.27 3.45
N PRO A 111 -16.72 21.47 2.94
CA PRO A 111 -15.84 22.43 3.63
C PRO A 111 -16.40 22.99 4.93
N ILE A 112 -17.71 22.87 5.18
CA ILE A 112 -18.37 23.34 6.41
C ILE A 112 -18.48 22.17 7.45
N THR A 113 -18.31 20.93 6.99
CA THR A 113 -18.44 19.76 7.87
C THR A 113 -17.11 19.47 8.56
N PRO A 114 -17.09 19.30 9.89
CA PRO A 114 -15.87 18.91 10.61
C PRO A 114 -15.31 17.60 10.07
N ILE A 115 -13.97 17.52 9.96
CA ILE A 115 -13.25 16.36 9.42
C ILE A 115 -13.58 15.06 10.17
N GLU A 116 -13.88 15.18 11.47
CA GLU A 116 -14.25 14.07 12.35
C GLU A 116 -15.49 13.34 11.84
N VAL A 117 -16.46 14.05 11.28
CA VAL A 117 -17.71 13.45 10.80
C VAL A 117 -17.45 12.52 9.63
N SER A 118 -16.69 12.96 8.63
CA SER A 118 -16.36 12.16 7.44
C SER A 118 -15.46 10.98 7.79
N THR A 119 -14.49 11.17 8.67
CA THR A 119 -13.57 10.11 9.11
C THR A 119 -14.28 9.07 9.97
N ILE A 120 -15.14 9.47 10.91
CA ILE A 120 -15.90 8.54 11.75
C ILE A 120 -16.86 7.69 10.89
N MET A 121 -17.57 8.27 9.93
CA MET A 121 -18.43 7.50 9.03
C MET A 121 -17.65 6.40 8.28
N LEU A 122 -16.47 6.73 7.75
CA LEU A 122 -15.62 5.76 7.07
C LEU A 122 -15.11 4.68 8.05
N VAL A 123 -14.71 5.08 9.25
CA VAL A 123 -14.21 4.18 10.30
C VAL A 123 -15.28 3.18 10.77
N ILE A 124 -16.55 3.59 10.86
CA ILE A 124 -17.67 2.68 11.19
C ILE A 124 -17.79 1.58 10.12
N VAL A 125 -17.74 1.94 8.85
CA VAL A 125 -17.77 0.97 7.74
C VAL A 125 -16.57 0.02 7.79
N MET A 126 -15.38 0.56 8.07
CA MET A 126 -14.16 -0.25 8.26
C MET A 126 -14.30 -1.23 9.43
N GLY A 127 -14.89 -0.79 10.54
CA GLY A 127 -15.16 -1.63 11.71
C GLY A 127 -16.05 -2.82 11.38
N TYR A 128 -17.10 -2.59 10.61
CA TYR A 128 -17.98 -3.65 10.12
C TYR A 128 -17.24 -4.64 9.22
N ILE A 129 -16.47 -4.15 8.25
CA ILE A 129 -15.67 -4.99 7.33
C ILE A 129 -14.66 -5.82 8.13
N MET A 130 -13.96 -5.21 9.09
CA MET A 130 -12.95 -5.91 9.91
C MET A 130 -13.57 -6.98 10.82
N TYR A 131 -14.75 -6.71 11.37
CA TYR A 131 -15.48 -7.72 12.14
C TYR A 131 -15.88 -8.93 11.28
N MET A 132 -16.31 -8.68 10.04
CA MET A 132 -16.64 -9.73 9.07
C MET A 132 -15.41 -10.51 8.58
N GLY A 133 -14.24 -9.86 8.47
CA GLY A 133 -12.95 -10.46 8.16
C GLY A 133 -12.44 -10.19 6.74
N LEU A 134 -11.27 -10.77 6.44
CA LEU A 134 -10.52 -10.54 5.20
C LEU A 134 -11.30 -10.93 3.93
N GLU A 135 -12.16 -11.95 4.00
CA GLU A 135 -12.95 -12.39 2.85
C GLU A 135 -13.94 -11.32 2.37
N VAL A 136 -14.60 -10.63 3.30
CA VAL A 136 -15.53 -9.52 2.97
C VAL A 136 -14.74 -8.35 2.38
N LEU A 137 -13.59 -8.01 2.96
CA LEU A 137 -12.71 -6.98 2.41
C LEU A 137 -12.27 -7.32 0.97
N ALA A 138 -11.87 -8.57 0.73
CA ALA A 138 -11.41 -9.02 -0.59
C ALA A 138 -12.51 -8.99 -1.65
N ARG A 139 -13.74 -9.38 -1.29
CA ARG A 139 -14.92 -9.25 -2.16
C ARG A 139 -15.26 -7.78 -2.45
N THR A 140 -15.17 -6.92 -1.46
CA THR A 140 -15.35 -5.48 -1.62
C THR A 140 -14.32 -4.90 -2.58
N ALA A 141 -13.04 -5.26 -2.43
CA ALA A 141 -11.98 -4.85 -3.34
C ALA A 141 -12.22 -5.36 -4.78
N GLU A 142 -12.69 -6.60 -4.95
CA GLU A 142 -13.02 -7.18 -6.25
C GLU A 142 -14.13 -6.39 -6.97
N ILE A 143 -15.16 -5.98 -6.24
CA ILE A 143 -16.23 -5.12 -6.79
C ILE A 143 -15.69 -3.75 -7.18
N PHE A 144 -14.80 -3.16 -6.41
CA PHE A 144 -14.30 -1.79 -6.63
C PHE A 144 -13.28 -1.70 -7.76
N THR A 145 -12.53 -2.75 -8.03
CA THR A 145 -11.47 -2.77 -9.06
C THR A 145 -11.95 -2.29 -10.44
N PRO A 146 -13.04 -2.80 -11.04
CA PRO A 146 -13.50 -2.34 -12.35
C PRO A 146 -13.93 -0.87 -12.35
N TYR A 147 -14.53 -0.38 -11.26
CA TYR A 147 -14.90 1.04 -11.17
C TYR A 147 -13.67 1.96 -11.16
N ALA A 148 -12.61 1.58 -10.44
CA ALA A 148 -11.36 2.33 -10.44
C ALA A 148 -10.76 2.44 -11.85
N PHE A 149 -10.74 1.34 -12.63
CA PHE A 149 -10.29 1.35 -14.02
C PHE A 149 -11.15 2.22 -14.90
N ILE A 150 -12.48 2.08 -14.85
CA ILE A 150 -13.42 2.85 -15.66
C ILE A 150 -13.26 4.34 -15.35
N PHE A 151 -13.18 4.73 -14.09
CA PHE A 151 -13.07 6.13 -13.69
C PHE A 151 -11.77 6.79 -14.15
N ILE A 152 -10.64 6.09 -14.06
CA ILE A 152 -9.37 6.62 -14.54
C ILE A 152 -9.38 6.74 -16.07
N LEU A 153 -9.95 5.75 -16.77
CA LEU A 153 -10.11 5.79 -18.22
C LEU A 153 -11.00 6.96 -18.66
N LEU A 154 -12.12 7.15 -17.99
CA LEU A 154 -13.02 8.28 -18.27
C LEU A 154 -12.32 9.62 -18.04
N LEU A 155 -11.58 9.76 -16.93
CA LEU A 155 -10.84 10.98 -16.65
C LEU A 155 -9.78 11.24 -17.72
N PHE A 156 -9.06 10.20 -18.19
CA PHE A 156 -8.11 10.31 -19.29
C PHE A 156 -8.80 10.81 -20.57
N ILE A 157 -9.92 10.19 -20.95
CA ILE A 157 -10.69 10.58 -22.16
C ILE A 157 -11.15 12.02 -22.06
N PHE A 158 -11.66 12.46 -20.91
CA PHE A 158 -12.17 13.82 -20.73
C PHE A 158 -11.05 14.86 -20.76
N LEU A 159 -9.89 14.57 -20.12
CA LEU A 159 -8.73 15.46 -20.20
C LEU A 159 -8.20 15.58 -21.63
N TYR A 160 -8.14 14.48 -22.37
CA TYR A 160 -7.69 14.45 -23.74
C TYR A 160 -8.67 15.19 -24.66
N ALA A 161 -9.98 14.90 -24.57
CA ALA A 161 -11.02 15.54 -25.39
C ALA A 161 -11.15 17.04 -25.09
N GLY A 162 -10.87 17.47 -23.87
CA GLY A 162 -10.85 18.89 -23.47
C GLY A 162 -9.59 19.65 -23.87
N ASN A 163 -8.65 19.03 -24.62
CA ASN A 163 -7.34 19.60 -24.97
C ASN A 163 -6.53 20.11 -23.76
N ASN A 164 -6.68 19.43 -22.61
CA ASN A 164 -5.99 19.81 -21.38
C ASN A 164 -4.56 19.23 -21.28
N PHE A 165 -4.08 18.49 -22.29
CA PHE A 165 -2.74 17.91 -22.29
C PHE A 165 -1.77 18.80 -23.05
N ASP A 166 -0.76 19.33 -22.33
CA ASP A 166 0.39 20.02 -22.91
C ASP A 166 1.63 19.13 -22.84
N PHE A 167 2.06 18.62 -23.99
CA PHE A 167 3.23 17.76 -24.10
C PHE A 167 4.55 18.49 -23.90
N SER A 168 4.56 19.81 -23.82
CA SER A 168 5.74 20.58 -23.44
C SER A 168 6.13 20.38 -21.99
N ASN A 169 5.17 20.01 -21.11
CA ASN A 169 5.35 19.79 -19.67
C ASN A 169 6.25 18.57 -19.33
N ILE A 170 6.52 17.67 -20.31
CA ILE A 170 7.44 16.54 -20.13
C ILE A 170 8.81 16.80 -20.79
N ARG A 171 9.10 18.03 -21.13
CA ARG A 171 10.36 18.45 -21.75
C ARG A 171 10.98 19.63 -20.99
N PRO A 172 12.30 19.76 -20.98
CA PRO A 172 13.33 18.86 -21.54
C PRO A 172 13.55 17.62 -20.65
N ILE A 173 13.82 16.48 -21.26
CA ILE A 173 14.09 15.22 -20.57
C ILE A 173 15.50 15.25 -19.97
N LEU A 174 15.65 14.86 -18.69
CA LEU A 174 16.92 14.75 -17.96
C LEU A 174 17.74 16.05 -17.97
N LYS A 175 17.08 17.20 -17.87
CA LYS A 175 17.74 18.51 -17.85
C LYS A 175 18.84 18.63 -16.80
N ASP A 176 18.59 18.13 -15.59
CA ASP A 176 19.51 18.18 -14.46
C ASP A 176 20.30 16.87 -14.31
N GLY A 177 20.26 15.99 -15.34
CA GLY A 177 20.88 14.70 -15.34
C GLY A 177 20.18 13.65 -14.48
N PHE A 178 20.77 12.46 -14.39
CA PHE A 178 20.14 11.31 -13.71
C PHE A 178 20.34 11.30 -12.19
N ARG A 179 21.38 11.98 -11.70
CA ARG A 179 21.78 11.94 -10.28
C ARG A 179 20.72 12.44 -9.31
N PRO A 180 19.99 13.55 -9.57
CA PRO A 180 18.93 14.02 -8.67
C PRO A 180 17.75 13.05 -8.53
N LEU A 181 17.47 12.26 -9.57
CA LEU A 181 16.35 11.33 -9.59
C LEU A 181 16.49 10.23 -8.54
N TRP A 182 17.71 9.78 -8.21
CA TRP A 182 17.96 8.78 -7.19
C TRP A 182 17.47 9.18 -5.81
N SER A 183 17.59 10.44 -5.43
CA SER A 183 17.10 10.96 -4.14
C SER A 183 15.57 10.99 -4.05
N ILE A 184 14.88 10.94 -5.19
CA ILE A 184 13.43 10.86 -5.27
C ILE A 184 12.99 9.40 -5.29
N ILE A 185 13.66 8.56 -6.10
CA ILE A 185 13.37 7.13 -6.15
C ILE A 185 13.54 6.51 -4.77
N PHE A 186 14.69 6.73 -4.12
CA PHE A 186 14.96 6.24 -2.78
C PHE A 186 15.07 7.41 -1.78
N PRO A 187 14.29 7.42 -0.69
CA PRO A 187 13.39 6.33 -0.26
C PRO A 187 11.95 6.43 -0.79
N TYR A 188 11.53 7.56 -1.35
CA TYR A 188 10.10 7.91 -1.45
C TYR A 188 9.29 6.94 -2.32
N GLU A 189 9.71 6.75 -3.57
CA GLU A 189 8.94 5.93 -4.53
C GLU A 189 9.11 4.42 -4.29
N ILE A 190 10.18 4.01 -3.60
CA ILE A 190 10.39 2.61 -3.21
C ILE A 190 9.57 2.26 -1.97
N VAL A 191 9.54 3.14 -0.98
CA VAL A 191 8.78 2.94 0.25
C VAL A 191 7.29 2.90 -0.03
N ARG A 192 6.80 3.79 -0.87
CA ARG A 192 5.42 3.88 -1.34
C ARG A 192 5.35 3.82 -2.87
N PRO A 193 4.65 2.86 -3.47
CA PRO A 193 3.78 1.85 -2.86
C PRO A 193 4.45 0.50 -2.57
N TYR A 194 5.72 0.27 -2.96
CA TYR A 194 6.30 -1.07 -3.06
C TYR A 194 6.73 -1.68 -1.71
N GLY A 195 7.38 -0.91 -0.84
CA GLY A 195 7.75 -1.38 0.51
C GLY A 195 6.52 -1.75 1.34
N GLN A 196 5.39 -1.13 1.07
CA GLN A 196 4.10 -1.44 1.70
C GLN A 196 3.60 -2.85 1.38
N LEU A 197 4.13 -3.52 0.34
CA LEU A 197 3.78 -4.90 -0.01
C LEU A 197 4.23 -5.94 1.03
N ILE A 198 4.86 -5.52 2.12
CA ILE A 198 5.04 -6.35 3.32
C ILE A 198 3.71 -6.94 3.81
N ILE A 199 2.57 -6.33 3.47
CA ILE A 199 1.23 -6.87 3.71
C ILE A 199 1.04 -8.29 3.17
N LEU A 200 1.74 -8.65 2.09
CA LEU A 200 1.68 -9.98 1.50
C LEU A 200 2.01 -11.06 2.52
N THR A 201 2.89 -10.76 3.49
CA THR A 201 3.38 -11.70 4.49
C THR A 201 2.31 -12.18 5.48
N TYR A 202 1.21 -11.44 5.63
CA TYR A 202 0.09 -11.88 6.47
C TYR A 202 -1.22 -12.13 5.70
N ILE A 203 -1.32 -11.73 4.43
CA ILE A 203 -2.49 -12.00 3.59
C ILE A 203 -2.37 -13.37 2.92
N LEU A 204 -1.17 -13.72 2.42
CA LEU A 204 -0.97 -14.92 1.61
C LEU A 204 -1.21 -16.24 2.37
N SER A 205 -1.13 -16.23 3.70
CA SER A 205 -1.51 -17.39 4.53
C SER A 205 -2.98 -17.79 4.37
N ASN A 206 -3.83 -16.88 3.86
CA ASN A 206 -5.26 -17.07 3.67
C ASN A 206 -5.66 -17.30 2.20
N VAL A 207 -4.70 -17.54 1.30
CA VAL A 207 -4.98 -17.75 -0.14
C VAL A 207 -5.16 -19.24 -0.46
N SER A 208 -6.26 -19.57 -1.14
CA SER A 208 -6.65 -20.96 -1.46
C SER A 208 -5.72 -21.67 -2.43
N ASN A 209 -4.98 -20.95 -3.27
CA ASN A 209 -4.20 -21.52 -4.37
C ASN A 209 -2.78 -20.95 -4.45
N ALA A 210 -1.97 -21.21 -3.40
CA ALA A 210 -0.62 -20.67 -3.23
C ALA A 210 0.32 -20.88 -4.44
N LYS A 211 0.11 -21.95 -5.23
CA LYS A 211 0.95 -22.27 -6.39
C LYS A 211 0.93 -21.18 -7.46
N TYR A 212 -0.20 -20.55 -7.70
CA TYR A 212 -0.37 -19.52 -8.73
C TYR A 212 -0.29 -18.09 -8.17
N SER A 213 -0.27 -17.94 -6.86
CA SER A 213 -0.27 -16.61 -6.19
C SER A 213 0.88 -15.74 -6.66
N LYS A 214 2.10 -16.28 -6.84
CA LYS A 214 3.27 -15.53 -7.30
C LYS A 214 3.03 -14.79 -8.62
N LYS A 215 2.47 -15.46 -9.62
CA LYS A 215 2.18 -14.84 -10.94
C LYS A 215 1.14 -13.75 -10.79
N ILE A 216 0.07 -14.02 -10.05
CA ILE A 216 -1.02 -13.06 -9.81
C ILE A 216 -0.50 -11.82 -9.10
N ILE A 217 0.33 -11.97 -8.06
CA ILE A 217 0.94 -10.84 -7.35
C ILE A 217 1.75 -9.97 -8.32
N ILE A 218 2.64 -10.57 -9.11
CA ILE A 218 3.48 -9.82 -10.06
C ILE A 218 2.64 -9.07 -11.08
N TYR A 219 1.61 -9.72 -11.68
CA TYR A 219 0.73 -9.05 -12.63
C TYR A 219 -0.09 -7.92 -11.98
N SER A 220 -0.59 -8.14 -10.76
CA SER A 220 -1.34 -7.10 -10.05
C SER A 220 -0.46 -5.88 -9.74
N VAL A 221 0.77 -6.11 -9.29
CA VAL A 221 1.75 -5.05 -9.04
C VAL A 221 2.12 -4.32 -10.33
N LEU A 222 2.33 -5.04 -11.44
CA LEU A 222 2.64 -4.46 -12.73
C LEU A 222 1.50 -3.57 -13.24
N ILE A 223 0.26 -4.08 -13.22
CA ILE A 223 -0.92 -3.36 -13.70
C ILE A 223 -1.20 -2.12 -12.86
N SER A 224 -1.17 -2.24 -11.53
CA SER A 224 -1.38 -1.09 -10.64
C SER A 224 -0.29 -0.02 -10.79
N SER A 225 0.98 -0.43 -10.97
CA SER A 225 2.08 0.50 -11.17
C SER A 225 2.02 1.20 -12.52
N LEU A 226 1.62 0.50 -13.58
CA LEU A 226 1.36 1.12 -14.89
C LEU A 226 0.22 2.13 -14.82
N LEU A 227 -0.82 1.82 -14.06
CA LEU A 227 -1.92 2.76 -13.87
C LEU A 227 -1.47 4.01 -13.08
N LEU A 228 -0.66 3.85 -12.05
CA LEU A 228 -0.04 4.97 -11.31
C LEU A 228 0.87 5.81 -12.21
N LEU A 229 1.62 5.19 -13.12
CA LEU A 229 2.42 5.89 -14.12
C LEU A 229 1.52 6.74 -15.06
N VAL A 230 0.45 6.14 -15.59
CA VAL A 230 -0.49 6.84 -16.48
C VAL A 230 -1.14 8.01 -15.76
N THR A 231 -1.59 7.84 -14.52
CA THR A 231 -2.20 8.93 -13.74
C THR A 231 -1.20 10.03 -13.40
N SER A 232 0.04 9.71 -13.10
CA SER A 232 1.09 10.72 -12.89
C SER A 232 1.40 11.49 -14.16
N LEU A 233 1.46 10.82 -15.31
CA LEU A 233 1.57 11.49 -16.61
C LEU A 233 0.38 12.40 -16.90
N MET A 234 -0.86 11.96 -16.62
CA MET A 234 -2.06 12.81 -16.76
C MET A 234 -1.93 14.07 -15.91
N ILE A 235 -1.47 13.96 -14.67
CA ILE A 235 -1.26 15.10 -13.77
C ILE A 235 -0.23 16.08 -14.36
N VAL A 236 0.94 15.59 -14.74
CA VAL A 236 2.03 16.43 -15.26
C VAL A 236 1.64 17.09 -16.59
N LEU A 237 1.05 16.32 -17.52
CA LEU A 237 0.61 16.85 -18.81
C LEU A 237 -0.48 17.90 -18.70
N SER A 238 -1.38 17.78 -17.70
CA SER A 238 -2.53 18.67 -17.58
C SER A 238 -2.26 19.91 -16.72
N LEU A 239 -1.50 19.78 -15.63
CA LEU A 239 -1.23 20.87 -14.69
C LEU A 239 0.13 21.55 -14.90
N GLY A 240 1.08 20.83 -15.53
CA GLY A 240 2.49 21.17 -15.44
C GLY A 240 3.06 20.88 -14.06
N HIS A 241 4.40 20.88 -13.96
CA HIS A 241 5.10 20.46 -12.72
C HIS A 241 4.90 21.41 -11.54
N ASP A 242 4.84 22.73 -11.78
CA ASP A 242 4.73 23.71 -10.68
C ASP A 242 3.40 23.64 -9.95
N ILE A 243 2.30 23.53 -10.71
CA ILE A 243 0.95 23.41 -10.12
C ILE A 243 0.77 22.03 -9.48
N ALA A 244 1.26 20.98 -10.14
CA ALA A 244 1.19 19.61 -9.62
C ALA A 244 1.90 19.46 -8.26
N LEU A 245 3.10 20.05 -8.09
CA LEU A 245 3.86 20.02 -6.84
C LEU A 245 3.20 20.78 -5.69
N ARG A 246 2.46 21.86 -6.00
CA ARG A 246 1.75 22.68 -4.99
C ARG A 246 0.38 22.12 -4.63
N SER A 247 -0.13 21.18 -5.42
CA SER A 247 -1.44 20.59 -5.20
C SER A 247 -1.39 19.45 -4.19
N ASN A 248 -2.12 19.58 -3.08
CA ASN A 248 -2.25 18.51 -2.09
C ASN A 248 -2.88 17.24 -2.69
N PHE A 249 -3.80 17.41 -3.64
CA PHE A 249 -4.51 16.35 -4.35
C PHE A 249 -4.41 16.60 -5.86
N ALA A 250 -3.25 16.27 -6.44
CA ALA A 250 -2.90 16.65 -7.80
C ALA A 250 -3.85 16.08 -8.85
N LEU A 251 -4.30 14.82 -8.71
CA LEU A 251 -5.28 14.23 -9.64
C LEU A 251 -6.64 14.93 -9.60
N LEU A 252 -7.07 15.37 -8.41
CA LEU A 252 -8.30 16.13 -8.25
C LEU A 252 -8.18 17.50 -8.92
N SER A 253 -7.03 18.17 -8.77
CA SER A 253 -6.76 19.45 -9.43
C SER A 253 -6.76 19.30 -10.95
N ALA A 254 -6.21 18.21 -11.49
CA ALA A 254 -6.28 17.88 -12.90
C ALA A 254 -7.74 17.64 -13.38
N ALA A 255 -8.52 16.89 -12.60
CA ALA A 255 -9.92 16.63 -12.94
C ALA A 255 -10.77 17.89 -13.02
N ARG A 256 -10.46 18.92 -12.23
CA ARG A 256 -11.15 20.22 -12.24
C ARG A 256 -10.89 21.05 -13.49
N LEU A 257 -9.85 20.74 -14.28
CA LEU A 257 -9.62 21.37 -15.58
C LEU A 257 -10.65 20.93 -16.63
N VAL A 258 -11.29 19.78 -16.41
CA VAL A 258 -12.28 19.27 -17.35
C VAL A 258 -13.56 20.07 -17.22
N SER A 259 -13.83 20.91 -18.23
CA SER A 259 -15.10 21.60 -18.41
C SER A 259 -15.67 21.25 -19.78
N ILE A 260 -16.61 20.29 -19.82
CA ILE A 260 -17.28 19.91 -21.07
C ILE A 260 -18.66 20.55 -21.10
N GLY A 261 -18.75 21.74 -21.71
CA GLY A 261 -19.99 22.52 -21.79
C GLY A 261 -20.52 22.88 -20.40
N ASN A 262 -21.73 23.45 -20.34
CA ASN A 262 -22.35 23.81 -19.06
C ASN A 262 -22.92 22.61 -18.25
N SER A 263 -22.82 21.38 -18.78
CA SER A 263 -23.53 20.21 -18.23
C SER A 263 -22.69 19.27 -17.41
N LEU A 264 -21.36 19.20 -17.55
CA LEU A 264 -20.46 18.31 -16.87
C LEU A 264 -19.41 19.08 -16.04
N GLN A 265 -19.85 19.67 -14.93
CA GLN A 265 -19.00 20.51 -14.07
C GLN A 265 -18.39 19.78 -12.86
N ARG A 266 -18.73 18.50 -12.60
CA ARG A 266 -18.35 17.80 -11.35
C ARG A 266 -17.71 16.44 -11.59
N ILE A 267 -16.73 16.38 -12.49
CA ILE A 267 -15.93 15.17 -12.72
C ILE A 267 -14.99 14.91 -11.53
N ASP A 268 -14.70 15.94 -10.75
CA ASP A 268 -13.95 15.85 -9.51
C ASP A 268 -14.55 14.85 -8.49
N ALA A 269 -15.88 14.68 -8.47
CA ALA A 269 -16.55 13.70 -7.63
C ALA A 269 -16.09 12.24 -7.91
N ILE A 270 -15.73 11.93 -9.15
CA ILE A 270 -15.20 10.62 -9.54
C ILE A 270 -13.86 10.35 -8.84
N VAL A 271 -12.98 11.34 -8.79
CA VAL A 271 -11.68 11.24 -8.12
C VAL A 271 -11.85 11.03 -6.61
N VAL A 272 -12.78 11.78 -6.00
CA VAL A 272 -13.12 11.65 -4.58
C VAL A 272 -13.63 10.23 -4.27
N PHE A 273 -14.50 9.70 -5.11
CA PHE A 273 -15.03 8.35 -4.97
C PHE A 273 -13.93 7.29 -5.10
N CYS A 274 -13.03 7.41 -6.08
CA CYS A 274 -11.86 6.53 -6.22
C CYS A 274 -10.97 6.56 -4.97
N MET A 275 -10.71 7.75 -4.42
CA MET A 275 -9.92 7.86 -3.19
C MET A 275 -10.63 7.22 -1.99
N MET A 276 -11.94 7.41 -1.86
CA MET A 276 -12.72 6.78 -0.81
C MET A 276 -12.60 5.25 -0.83
N LEU A 277 -12.80 4.64 -2.02
CA LEU A 277 -12.70 3.18 -2.19
C LEU A 277 -11.28 2.68 -1.91
N GLY A 278 -10.28 3.36 -2.45
CA GLY A 278 -8.88 3.02 -2.25
C GLY A 278 -8.44 3.15 -0.79
N THR A 279 -8.83 4.24 -0.13
CA THR A 279 -8.58 4.47 1.31
C THR A 279 -9.22 3.36 2.15
N LEU A 280 -10.48 3.00 1.87
CA LEU A 280 -11.18 1.95 2.59
C LEU A 280 -10.42 0.63 2.51
N VAL A 281 -10.08 0.17 1.31
CA VAL A 281 -9.36 -1.11 1.15
C VAL A 281 -7.97 -1.04 1.79
N LYS A 282 -7.20 0.00 1.52
CA LYS A 282 -5.82 0.14 2.00
C LYS A 282 -5.74 0.22 3.52
N SER A 283 -6.59 1.05 4.14
CA SER A 283 -6.64 1.17 5.60
C SER A 283 -7.13 -0.11 6.27
N CYS A 284 -8.17 -0.77 5.73
CA CYS A 284 -8.64 -2.05 6.25
C CYS A 284 -7.55 -3.13 6.22
N ILE A 285 -6.71 -3.17 5.18
CA ILE A 285 -5.60 -4.13 5.10
C ILE A 285 -4.57 -3.87 6.21
N TYR A 286 -4.24 -2.62 6.49
CA TYR A 286 -3.35 -2.27 7.60
C TYR A 286 -3.98 -2.57 8.96
N ILE A 287 -5.26 -2.24 9.16
CA ILE A 287 -5.99 -2.60 10.38
C ILE A 287 -5.96 -4.12 10.57
N TYR A 288 -6.24 -4.89 9.50
CA TYR A 288 -6.18 -6.35 9.56
C TYR A 288 -4.80 -6.86 9.97
N GLY A 289 -3.72 -6.29 9.44
CA GLY A 289 -2.35 -6.60 9.85
C GLY A 289 -2.12 -6.35 11.35
N GLY A 290 -2.57 -5.20 11.86
CA GLY A 290 -2.51 -4.88 13.28
C GLY A 290 -3.32 -5.84 14.15
N LEU A 291 -4.53 -6.19 13.70
CA LEU A 291 -5.39 -7.18 14.39
C LEU A 291 -4.78 -8.57 14.40
N LYS A 292 -4.11 -9.01 13.33
CA LYS A 292 -3.39 -10.29 13.28
C LYS A 292 -2.18 -10.30 14.22
N ALA A 293 -1.52 -9.15 14.41
CA ALA A 293 -0.48 -9.00 15.43
C ALA A 293 -1.05 -9.19 16.84
N LEU A 294 -2.18 -8.56 17.17
CA LEU A 294 -2.85 -8.72 18.47
C LEU A 294 -3.34 -10.16 18.67
N GLU A 295 -3.86 -10.81 17.62
CA GLU A 295 -4.23 -12.23 17.66
C GLU A 295 -3.04 -13.11 18.07
N TYR A 296 -1.85 -12.85 17.50
CA TYR A 296 -0.64 -13.57 17.84
C TYR A 296 -0.16 -13.30 19.29
N ILE A 297 -0.21 -12.01 19.71
CA ILE A 297 0.27 -11.60 21.05
C ILE A 297 -0.60 -12.20 22.15
N PHE A 298 -1.93 -12.06 22.04
CA PHE A 298 -2.89 -12.40 23.08
C PHE A 298 -3.49 -13.79 22.94
N ASN A 299 -3.21 -14.49 21.85
CA ASN A 299 -3.80 -15.80 21.52
C ASN A 299 -5.34 -15.81 21.55
N GLN A 300 -5.94 -14.68 21.12
CA GLN A 300 -7.38 -14.48 20.99
C GLN A 300 -7.71 -14.14 19.54
N THR A 301 -8.91 -14.50 19.06
CA THR A 301 -9.31 -14.21 17.69
C THR A 301 -9.25 -12.71 17.38
N PHE A 302 -8.73 -12.32 16.22
CA PHE A 302 -8.64 -10.92 15.80
C PHE A 302 -9.98 -10.18 15.85
N ARG A 303 -11.12 -10.88 15.68
CA ARG A 303 -12.47 -10.30 15.79
C ARG A 303 -12.78 -9.70 17.13
N TYR A 304 -12.19 -10.27 18.21
CA TYR A 304 -12.34 -9.71 19.56
C TYR A 304 -11.79 -8.28 19.66
N PHE A 305 -10.71 -8.00 18.94
CA PHE A 305 -10.05 -6.70 18.91
C PHE A 305 -10.58 -5.77 17.82
N ALA A 306 -11.34 -6.28 16.82
CA ALA A 306 -11.70 -5.53 15.63
C ALA A 306 -12.41 -4.21 15.96
N PHE A 307 -13.51 -4.27 16.70
CA PHE A 307 -14.28 -3.07 17.00
C PHE A 307 -13.56 -2.08 17.95
N PRO A 308 -12.98 -2.51 19.08
CA PRO A 308 -12.22 -1.62 19.96
C PRO A 308 -11.05 -0.92 19.23
N MET A 309 -10.28 -1.66 18.44
CA MET A 309 -9.13 -1.09 17.74
C MET A 309 -9.53 -0.14 16.62
N VAL A 310 -10.62 -0.40 15.92
CA VAL A 310 -11.15 0.51 14.90
C VAL A 310 -11.63 1.82 15.54
N CYS A 311 -12.26 1.77 16.71
CA CYS A 311 -12.59 2.99 17.47
C CYS A 311 -11.34 3.77 17.87
N VAL A 312 -10.29 3.09 18.34
CA VAL A 312 -8.98 3.71 18.65
C VAL A 312 -8.39 4.37 17.39
N VAL A 313 -8.38 3.68 16.26
CA VAL A 313 -7.93 4.23 14.97
C VAL A 313 -8.72 5.48 14.60
N GLY A 314 -10.05 5.48 14.76
CA GLY A 314 -10.92 6.63 14.50
C GLY A 314 -10.52 7.86 15.31
N VAL A 315 -10.32 7.70 16.62
CA VAL A 315 -9.88 8.78 17.51
C VAL A 315 -8.48 9.25 17.14
N PHE A 316 -7.54 8.34 16.96
CA PHE A 316 -6.16 8.71 16.62
C PHE A 316 -6.04 9.38 15.25
N THR A 317 -6.90 9.07 14.29
CA THR A 317 -6.95 9.75 12.98
C THR A 317 -7.15 11.26 13.12
N THR A 318 -7.94 11.69 14.09
CA THR A 318 -8.18 13.14 14.33
C THR A 318 -7.03 13.81 15.07
N LEU A 319 -6.30 13.05 15.90
CA LEU A 319 -5.22 13.53 16.75
C LEU A 319 -3.82 13.46 16.11
N ILE A 320 -3.65 12.73 15.01
CA ILE A 320 -2.34 12.38 14.42
C ILE A 320 -1.55 13.61 13.96
N ALA A 321 -2.23 14.69 13.56
CA ALA A 321 -1.59 15.93 13.14
C ALA A 321 -2.49 17.13 13.45
N ARG A 322 -1.84 18.27 13.77
CA ARG A 322 -2.55 19.52 14.05
C ARG A 322 -3.19 20.13 12.80
N ASN A 323 -2.50 20.03 11.68
CA ASN A 323 -2.96 20.50 10.37
C ASN A 323 -2.41 19.60 9.26
N TYR A 324 -2.93 19.78 8.04
CA TYR A 324 -2.55 18.93 6.91
C TYR A 324 -1.10 19.13 6.46
N SER A 325 -0.57 20.34 6.60
CA SER A 325 0.83 20.62 6.25
C SER A 325 1.82 19.84 7.13
N ASP A 326 1.57 19.79 8.44
CA ASP A 326 2.37 19.00 9.38
C ASP A 326 2.27 17.52 9.05
N HIS A 327 1.05 17.02 8.77
CA HIS A 327 0.80 15.65 8.36
C HIS A 327 1.59 15.25 7.10
N MET A 328 1.56 16.09 6.07
CA MET A 328 2.30 15.85 4.83
C MET A 328 3.82 15.91 5.05
N ASN A 329 4.31 16.86 5.86
CA ASN A 329 5.72 16.94 6.16
C ASN A 329 6.23 15.71 6.92
N GLU A 330 5.51 15.24 7.94
CA GLU A 330 5.85 13.99 8.63
C GLU A 330 5.82 12.80 7.67
N GLY A 331 4.75 12.67 6.89
CA GLY A 331 4.55 11.58 5.94
C GLY A 331 5.61 11.52 4.84
N LEU A 332 6.12 12.67 4.40
CA LEU A 332 7.08 12.76 3.29
C LEU A 332 8.53 12.89 3.73
N GLN A 333 8.83 13.42 4.92
CA GLN A 333 10.21 13.69 5.33
C GLN A 333 10.69 12.73 6.43
N SER A 334 9.95 12.58 7.51
CA SER A 334 10.41 11.84 8.70
C SER A 334 10.07 10.36 8.63
N ASN A 335 8.82 10.02 8.31
CA ASN A 335 8.32 8.65 8.34
C ASN A 335 9.06 7.67 7.39
N PRO A 336 9.48 8.06 6.17
CA PRO A 336 10.22 7.16 5.30
C PRO A 336 11.50 6.63 5.95
N TYR A 337 12.23 7.47 6.64
CA TYR A 337 13.50 7.10 7.26
C TYR A 337 13.35 6.43 8.62
N LEU A 338 12.45 6.95 9.47
CA LEU A 338 12.34 6.50 10.87
C LEU A 338 11.48 5.24 11.01
N LEU A 339 10.44 5.08 10.19
CA LEU A 339 9.48 4.00 10.32
C LEU A 339 9.52 3.04 9.14
N HIS A 340 9.42 3.58 7.91
CA HIS A 340 9.20 2.71 6.75
C HIS A 340 10.44 1.90 6.38
N ILE A 341 11.61 2.51 6.26
CA ILE A 341 12.84 1.78 5.89
C ILE A 341 13.16 0.69 6.92
N PRO A 342 13.21 0.95 8.24
CA PRO A 342 13.50 -0.10 9.22
C PRO A 342 12.48 -1.24 9.21
N LEU A 343 11.19 -0.94 9.13
CA LEU A 343 10.13 -1.95 9.26
C LEU A 343 9.77 -2.63 7.94
N GLN A 344 9.89 -1.96 6.80
CA GLN A 344 9.60 -2.56 5.50
C GLN A 344 10.80 -3.31 4.89
N PHE A 345 12.04 -2.88 5.17
CA PHE A 345 13.25 -3.45 4.58
C PHE A 345 14.25 -3.95 5.61
N GLY A 346 14.55 -3.19 6.65
CA GLY A 346 15.59 -3.53 7.63
C GLY A 346 15.32 -4.85 8.33
N LEU A 347 14.22 -4.94 9.07
CA LEU A 347 13.85 -6.14 9.79
C LEU A 347 13.52 -7.33 8.87
N PRO A 348 12.75 -7.18 7.77
CA PRO A 348 12.55 -8.28 6.82
C PRO A 348 13.84 -8.82 6.21
N SER A 349 14.82 -7.97 5.88
CA SER A 349 16.13 -8.41 5.37
C SER A 349 16.90 -9.22 6.41
N LEU A 350 16.91 -8.77 7.67
CA LEU A 350 17.50 -9.51 8.77
C LEU A 350 16.82 -10.89 8.94
N MET A 351 15.49 -10.94 8.87
CA MET A 351 14.74 -12.20 8.95
C MET A 351 15.10 -13.15 7.82
N VAL A 352 15.19 -12.66 6.57
CA VAL A 352 15.59 -13.48 5.42
C VAL A 352 16.98 -14.07 5.65
N LEU A 353 17.96 -13.28 6.11
CA LEU A 353 19.30 -13.77 6.43
C LEU A 353 19.27 -14.88 7.48
N ILE A 354 18.54 -14.69 8.58
CA ILE A 354 18.41 -15.70 9.65
C ILE A 354 17.75 -16.98 9.10
N MET A 355 16.68 -16.85 8.31
CA MET A 355 15.99 -18.01 7.71
C MET A 355 16.89 -18.77 6.74
N MET A 356 17.67 -18.06 5.91
CA MET A 356 18.66 -18.70 5.01
C MET A 356 19.71 -19.51 5.77
N ILE A 357 20.28 -18.96 6.84
CA ILE A 357 21.24 -19.65 7.69
C ILE A 357 20.63 -20.92 8.31
N LYS A 358 19.39 -20.81 8.85
CA LYS A 358 18.68 -21.96 9.41
C LYS A 358 18.39 -23.04 8.38
N HIS A 359 18.04 -22.65 7.16
CA HIS A 359 17.79 -23.59 6.06
C HIS A 359 19.07 -24.31 5.62
N TRP A 360 20.18 -23.59 5.52
CA TRP A 360 21.48 -24.16 5.19
C TRP A 360 21.96 -25.18 6.23
N ASN A 361 21.90 -24.83 7.52
CA ASN A 361 22.29 -25.72 8.61
C ASN A 361 21.44 -27.00 8.59
N LYS A 362 20.13 -26.92 8.35
CA LYS A 362 19.25 -28.08 8.27
C LYS A 362 19.57 -28.98 7.07
N SER A 363 19.97 -28.41 5.94
CA SER A 363 20.39 -29.15 4.75
C SER A 363 21.68 -29.89 4.98
N ASN A 364 22.68 -29.28 5.66
CA ASN A 364 23.98 -29.89 5.96
C ASN A 364 23.86 -31.04 6.98
N THR A 365 22.99 -30.87 7.98
CA THR A 365 22.72 -31.95 8.96
C THR A 365 22.08 -33.17 8.29
N ARG A 366 21.13 -32.97 7.37
CA ARG A 366 20.51 -34.06 6.59
C ARG A 366 21.51 -34.80 5.69
N LYS A 367 22.41 -34.06 5.05
CA LYS A 367 23.49 -34.65 4.23
C LYS A 367 24.45 -35.46 5.06
N LYS A 368 24.77 -35.02 6.29
CA LYS A 368 25.67 -35.74 7.21
C LYS A 368 25.03 -37.04 7.67
N VAL A 369 23.77 -37.00 8.10
CA VAL A 369 23.02 -38.18 8.54
C VAL A 369 22.89 -39.20 7.39
N ASN A 370 22.60 -38.79 6.19
CA ASN A 370 22.49 -39.70 5.03
C ASN A 370 23.85 -40.31 4.66
N ARG A 371 24.97 -39.63 4.90
CA ARG A 371 26.33 -40.17 4.68
C ARG A 371 26.68 -41.22 5.70
N ASP A 372 26.37 -40.98 6.98
CA ASP A 372 26.61 -41.93 8.06
C ASP A 372 25.80 -43.24 7.87
N TYR A 373 24.54 -43.12 7.32
CA TYR A 373 23.76 -44.34 6.98
C TYR A 373 24.31 -45.11 5.79
N SER A 374 24.95 -44.46 4.82
CA SER A 374 25.54 -45.12 3.66
C SER A 374 26.88 -45.82 3.98
N GLU A 375 27.62 -45.34 5.00
CA GLU A 375 28.89 -45.91 5.44
C GLU A 375 28.72 -47.07 6.43
N HIS A 376 27.59 -47.21 7.11
CA HIS A 376 27.30 -48.28 8.05
C HIS A 376 26.41 -49.39 7.49
N GLY A 377 25.97 -49.28 6.23
CA GLY A 377 25.12 -50.27 5.51
C GLY A 377 25.88 -51.09 4.46
N SER A 378 27.20 -50.94 4.37
CA SER A 378 28.10 -51.76 3.55
C SER A 378 28.98 -52.61 4.46
#